data_4a73360c480719f51a1302d916b4e7bd
#
_entry.id   4a73360c480719f51a1302d916b4e7bd
#
_cell.length_a   1.000
_cell.length_b   1.000
_cell.length_c   1.000
_cell.angle_alpha   90.00
_cell.angle_beta   90.00
_cell.angle_gamma   90.00
#
_symmetry.space_group_name_H-M   'P 1'
#
loop_
_entity.id
_entity.type
_entity.pdbx_description
1 polymer ?
#
loop_
_entity_poly.entity_id
_entity_poly.type
_entity_poly.pdbx_seq_one_letter_code
_entity_poly.pdbx_strand_id
1 'polypeptide(L)'
;MTVEVAGTGLEATTPVDRETAIEEMVMMGLRLVEGVSRTRLEQAAGREVETLFGRNLAPLIEGGFLTLDRERLAATAAGRQRLNAVLAALLC
;
A
#
# COMPACT_ATOMS: atom_id res chain seq x y z
N MET A 1 2.11 -25.60 -20.54
CA MET A 1 2.57 -24.82 -20.11
C MET A 1 2.89 -24.39 -19.90
N THR A 2 2.64 -24.58 -20.07
CA THR A 2 3.11 -23.75 -19.56
C THR A 2 3.38 -23.32 -19.45
N VAL A 3 3.18 -23.61 -19.74
CA VAL A 3 3.66 -22.79 -19.35
C VAL A 3 3.99 -22.49 -19.34
N GLU A 4 3.80 -22.60 -19.48
CA GLU A 4 4.31 -21.94 -19.16
C GLU A 4 4.41 -21.44 -18.98
N VAL A 5 4.22 -22.11 -19.43
CA VAL A 5 4.53 -21.38 -19.02
C VAL A 5 4.73 -21.00 -18.81
N ALA A 6 4.49 -21.34 -18.95
CA ALA A 6 4.80 -20.68 -18.42
C ALA A 6 4.94 -20.30 -18.14
N GLY A 7 4.85 -20.67 -18.36
CA GLY A 7 5.07 -19.98 -17.80
C GLY A 7 5.13 -19.67 -17.46
N THR A 8 5.02 -20.02 -17.68
CA THR A 8 5.20 -19.47 -17.09
C THR A 8 5.52 -18.92 -16.64
N GLY A 9 5.59 -19.05 -16.60
CA GLY A 9 5.79 -18.29 -15.91
C GLY A 9 6.04 -17.84 -15.57
N LEU A 10 6.16 -17.93 -15.59
CA LEU A 10 6.31 -17.30 -15.24
C LEU A 10 6.64 -16.77 -14.72
N GLU A 11 6.39 -17.02 -14.46
CA GLU A 11 6.56 -16.23 -13.94
C GLU A 11 7.32 -15.32 -13.32
N ALA A 12 7.89 -15.20 -13.48
CA ALA A 12 8.79 -14.27 -12.85
C ALA A 12 8.03 -13.06 -12.38
N THR A 13 8.25 -12.68 -11.12
CA THR A 13 7.58 -11.52 -10.56
C THR A 13 8.21 -10.28 -11.13
N THR A 14 7.43 -9.47 -11.81
CA THR A 14 7.91 -8.22 -12.35
C THR A 14 7.73 -7.09 -11.35
N PRO A 15 8.47 -5.97 -11.50
CA PRO A 15 8.25 -4.82 -10.63
C PRO A 15 6.81 -4.31 -10.68
N VAL A 16 6.14 -4.43 -11.83
CA VAL A 16 4.74 -4.04 -11.96
C VAL A 16 3.85 -4.89 -11.06
N ASP A 17 4.13 -6.19 -10.99
CA ASP A 17 3.37 -7.09 -10.12
C ASP A 17 3.54 -6.69 -8.65
N ARG A 18 4.77 -6.30 -8.28
CA ARG A 18 5.03 -5.86 -6.90
C ARG A 18 4.26 -4.59 -6.58
N GLU A 19 4.25 -3.64 -7.49
CA GLU A 19 3.52 -2.39 -7.29
C GLU A 19 2.02 -2.66 -7.16
N THR A 20 1.49 -3.53 -8.01
CA THR A 20 0.08 -3.89 -7.95
C THR A 20 -0.26 -4.53 -6.61
N ALA A 21 0.59 -5.42 -6.13
CA ALA A 21 0.37 -6.09 -4.84
C ALA A 21 0.34 -5.06 -3.71
N ILE A 22 1.24 -4.09 -3.73
CA ILE A 22 1.29 -3.04 -2.72
C ILE A 22 0.03 -2.19 -2.78
N GLU A 23 -0.40 -1.81 -3.98
CA GLU A 23 -1.63 -1.03 -4.14
C GLU A 23 -2.83 -1.77 -3.58
N GLU A 24 -2.94 -3.05 -3.87
CA GLU A 24 -4.04 -3.86 -3.36
C GLU A 24 -4.00 -3.97 -1.85
N MET A 25 -2.83 -4.17 -1.27
CA MET A 25 -2.70 -4.23 0.18
C MET A 25 -3.18 -2.94 0.84
N VAL A 26 -2.78 -1.81 0.26
CA VAL A 26 -3.16 -0.51 0.78
C VAL A 26 -4.66 -0.26 0.60
N MET A 27 -5.17 -0.56 -0.60
CA MET A 27 -6.58 -0.34 -0.89
C MET A 27 -7.48 -1.15 0.01
N MET A 28 -7.12 -2.39 0.27
CA MET A 28 -7.93 -3.25 1.13
C MET A 28 -7.72 -2.93 2.60
N GLY A 29 -6.48 -2.67 2.99
CA GLY A 29 -6.15 -2.43 4.39
C GLY A 29 -6.69 -1.14 4.93
N LEU A 30 -6.65 -0.08 4.14
CA LEU A 30 -7.11 1.22 4.62
C LEU A 30 -8.62 1.33 4.74
N ARG A 31 -9.36 0.38 4.21
CA ARG A 31 -10.80 0.30 4.42
C ARG A 31 -11.15 -0.18 5.81
N LEU A 32 -10.20 -0.83 6.47
CA LEU A 32 -10.41 -1.41 7.79
C LEU A 32 -9.90 -0.45 8.85
N VAL A 33 -10.56 -0.48 10.01
CA VAL A 33 -10.12 0.35 11.13
C VAL A 33 -8.70 -0.01 11.53
N GLU A 34 -8.36 -1.28 11.41
CA GLU A 34 -7.03 -1.78 11.79
C GLU A 34 -5.93 -1.33 10.83
N GLY A 35 -6.30 -1.02 9.58
CA GLY A 35 -5.33 -0.62 8.61
C GLY A 35 -4.53 -1.78 8.04
N VAL A 36 -3.36 -1.46 7.51
CA VAL A 36 -2.46 -2.46 6.89
C VAL A 36 -1.23 -2.62 7.77
N SER A 37 -0.76 -3.86 7.90
CA SER A 37 0.45 -4.15 8.68
C SER A 37 1.65 -3.48 8.02
N ARG A 38 2.35 -2.68 8.81
CA ARG A 38 3.55 -2.01 8.32
C ARG A 38 4.62 -3.02 7.91
N THR A 39 4.82 -4.06 8.73
CA THR A 39 5.81 -5.10 8.43
C THR A 39 5.51 -5.79 7.11
N ARG A 40 4.26 -6.18 6.91
CA ARG A 40 3.89 -6.87 5.67
C ARG A 40 4.07 -5.97 4.46
N LEU A 41 3.69 -4.71 4.59
CA LEU A 41 3.83 -3.75 3.51
C LEU A 41 5.30 -3.53 3.17
N GLU A 42 6.14 -3.39 4.18
CA GLU A 42 7.57 -3.20 3.97
C GLU A 42 8.23 -4.43 3.37
N GLN A 43 7.80 -5.62 3.78
CA GLN A 43 8.31 -6.85 3.18
C GLN A 43 7.95 -6.95 1.70
N ALA A 44 6.74 -6.57 1.35
CA ALA A 44 6.30 -6.61 -0.04
C ALA A 44 7.04 -5.57 -0.87
N ALA A 45 7.29 -4.40 -0.31
CA ALA A 45 7.91 -3.29 -1.03
C ALA A 45 9.43 -3.36 -1.06
N GLY A 46 10.02 -4.02 -0.06
CA GLY A 46 11.48 -4.06 0.08
C GLY A 46 12.06 -2.75 0.60
N ARG A 47 11.23 -1.90 1.21
CA ARG A 47 11.67 -0.62 1.76
C ARG A 47 10.68 -0.17 2.83
N GLU A 48 11.11 0.81 3.63
CA GLU A 48 10.26 1.36 4.68
C GLU A 48 9.08 2.12 4.10
N VAL A 49 7.99 2.17 4.87
CA VAL A 49 6.77 2.85 4.44
C VAL A 49 7.05 4.32 4.15
N GLU A 50 7.84 4.97 4.99
CA GLU A 50 8.21 6.37 4.80
C GLU A 50 8.94 6.59 3.48
N THR A 51 9.76 5.65 3.08
CA THR A 51 10.47 5.72 1.81
C THR A 51 9.57 5.34 0.65
N LEU A 52 8.72 4.34 0.85
CA LEU A 52 7.83 3.83 -0.19
C LEU A 52 6.89 4.90 -0.71
N PHE A 53 6.24 5.62 0.19
CA PHE A 53 5.27 6.65 -0.19
C PHE A 53 5.90 8.03 -0.28
N GLY A 54 7.07 8.20 0.32
CA GLY A 54 7.80 9.44 0.24
C GLY A 54 7.00 10.63 0.72
N ARG A 55 7.02 11.70 -0.06
CA ARG A 55 6.36 12.94 0.33
C ARG A 55 4.84 12.88 0.26
N ASN A 56 4.28 11.81 -0.30
CA ASN A 56 2.82 11.69 -0.36
C ASN A 56 2.21 11.38 1.00
N LEU A 57 3.01 10.79 1.89
CA LEU A 57 2.52 10.32 3.19
C LEU A 57 2.28 11.45 4.18
N ALA A 58 3.25 12.37 4.28
CA ALA A 58 3.20 13.41 5.30
C ALA A 58 1.96 14.30 5.23
N PRO A 59 1.56 14.81 4.04
CA PRO A 59 0.36 15.65 3.98
C PRO A 59 -0.90 14.93 4.44
N LEU A 60 -0.99 13.63 4.19
CA LEU A 60 -2.17 12.87 4.57
C LEU A 60 -2.21 12.65 6.09
N ILE A 61 -1.04 12.45 6.70
CA ILE A 61 -0.96 12.34 8.15
C ILE A 61 -1.28 13.69 8.80
N GLU A 62 -0.67 14.76 8.29
CA GLU A 62 -0.88 16.08 8.84
C GLU A 62 -2.31 16.56 8.66
N GLY A 63 -2.94 16.16 7.57
CA GLY A 63 -4.33 16.50 7.32
C GLY A 63 -5.34 15.70 8.14
N GLY A 64 -4.86 14.70 8.88
CA GLY A 64 -5.73 13.89 9.72
C GLY A 64 -6.46 12.78 8.97
N PHE A 65 -5.94 12.38 7.81
CA PHE A 65 -6.55 11.32 7.01
C PHE A 65 -5.91 9.96 7.26
N LEU A 66 -4.62 9.94 7.62
CA LEU A 66 -3.89 8.70 7.87
C LEU A 66 -3.17 8.78 9.20
N THR A 67 -2.94 7.61 9.80
CA THR A 67 -2.05 7.48 10.95
C THR A 67 -1.02 6.42 10.63
N LEU A 68 0.19 6.61 11.13
CA LEU A 68 1.29 5.67 10.94
C LEU A 68 1.99 5.48 12.27
N ASP A 69 2.08 4.24 12.72
CA ASP A 69 2.86 3.91 13.92
C ASP A 69 3.83 2.79 13.56
N ARG A 70 4.40 2.16 14.59
CA ARG A 70 5.41 1.13 14.38
C ARG A 70 4.83 -0.14 13.77
N GLU A 71 3.54 -0.36 13.91
CA GLU A 71 2.91 -1.62 13.56
C GLU A 71 2.06 -1.54 12.32
N ARG A 72 1.45 -0.39 12.06
CA ARG A 72 0.49 -0.33 10.96
C ARG A 72 0.30 1.08 10.43
N LEU A 73 -0.18 1.10 9.19
CA LEU A 73 -0.66 2.30 8.52
C LEU A 73 -2.17 2.19 8.43
N ALA A 74 -2.89 3.18 8.91
CA ALA A 74 -4.35 3.12 8.94
C ALA A 74 -4.95 4.46 8.52
N ALA A 75 -6.17 4.40 7.99
CA ALA A 75 -6.94 5.60 7.70
C ALA A 75 -7.75 5.97 8.93
N THR A 76 -7.83 7.27 9.20
CA THR A 76 -8.73 7.77 10.23
C THR A 76 -10.17 7.69 9.72
N ALA A 77 -11.14 8.01 10.57
CA ALA A 77 -12.54 8.08 10.11
C ALA A 77 -12.68 9.05 8.95
N ALA A 78 -12.03 10.21 9.04
CA ALA A 78 -12.05 11.19 7.94
C ALA A 78 -11.42 10.62 6.68
N GLY A 79 -10.31 9.89 6.83
CA GLY A 79 -9.64 9.27 5.69
C GLY A 79 -10.51 8.20 5.04
N ARG A 80 -11.20 7.39 5.83
CA ARG A 80 -12.08 6.35 5.28
C ARG A 80 -13.27 6.96 4.54
N GLN A 81 -13.78 8.09 4.99
CA GLN A 81 -14.87 8.78 4.31
C GLN A 81 -14.43 9.34 2.95
N ARG A 82 -13.14 9.61 2.79
CA ARG A 82 -12.57 10.15 1.56
C ARG A 82 -11.52 9.21 0.99
N LEU A 83 -11.79 7.92 1.10
CA LEU A 83 -10.77 6.91 0.81
C LEU A 83 -10.25 7.00 -0.62
N ASN A 84 -11.12 7.23 -1.60
CA ASN A 84 -10.67 7.34 -2.98
C ASN A 84 -9.66 8.47 -3.15
N ALA A 85 -9.93 9.62 -2.53
CA ALA A 85 -9.03 10.75 -2.61
C ALA A 85 -7.72 10.46 -1.89
N VAL A 86 -7.80 9.80 -0.73
CA VAL A 86 -6.62 9.43 0.05
C VAL A 86 -5.74 8.47 -0.75
N LEU A 87 -6.36 7.45 -1.35
CA LEU A 87 -5.63 6.47 -2.15
C LEU A 87 -4.98 7.11 -3.37
N ALA A 88 -5.70 8.00 -4.03
CA ALA A 88 -5.15 8.71 -5.18
C ALA A 88 -3.93 9.54 -4.80
N ALA A 89 -3.98 10.22 -3.66
CA ALA A 89 -2.88 11.03 -3.19
C ALA A 89 -1.69 10.17 -2.76
N LEU A 90 -1.98 9.04 -2.11
CA LEU A 90 -0.92 8.18 -1.57
C LEU A 90 -0.20 7.41 -2.66
N LEU A 91 -0.95 6.89 -3.61
CA LEU A 91 -0.42 5.99 -4.64
C LEU A 91 -0.04 6.71 -5.93
N CYS A 92 -0.18 7.99 -5.96
CA CYS A 92 0.08 8.82 -7.15
C CYS A 92 1.57 8.91 -7.49
#